data_fbb9f29b6fc8c06ea069b9d8e484109b
#
_entry.id   fbb9f29b6fc8c06ea069b9d8e484109b
#
_cell.length_a   1.000
_cell.length_b   1.000
_cell.length_c   1.000
_cell.angle_alpha   90.00
_cell.angle_beta   90.00
_cell.angle_gamma   90.00
#
_symmetry.space_group_name_H-M   'P 1'
#
loop_
_entity.id
_entity.type
_entity.pdbx_description
1 polymer ?
#
loop_
_entity_poly.entity_id
_entity_poly.type
_entity_poly.pdbx_seq_one_letter_code
_entity_poly.pdbx_strand_id
1 'polypeptide(L)' 'MPKLPSLTPTEIMKILLKNGFLIDRIKGSHHILINHDTKTRVVIPMHKKDLPKGTLYEIIKQSGIKIEEF' A
#
# COMPACT_ATOMS: atom_id res chain seq x y z
N MET A 1 -10.60 -14.78 10.06
CA MET A 1 -9.80 -13.80 9.31
C MET A 1 -10.68 -12.94 8.44
N PRO A 2 -10.52 -11.64 8.47
CA PRO A 2 -11.27 -10.80 7.54
C PRO A 2 -10.88 -11.13 6.11
N LYS A 3 -11.87 -11.15 5.25
CA LYS A 3 -11.66 -11.41 3.84
C LYS A 3 -11.13 -10.13 3.18
N LEU A 4 -9.98 -10.22 2.53
CA LEU A 4 -9.42 -9.08 1.83
C LEU A 4 -10.22 -8.77 0.57
N PRO A 5 -10.64 -7.52 0.39
CA PRO A 5 -11.25 -7.13 -0.89
C PRO A 5 -10.18 -7.06 -1.97
N SER A 6 -10.63 -7.14 -3.22
CA SER A 6 -9.74 -6.86 -4.34
C SER A 6 -9.52 -5.36 -4.41
N LEU A 7 -8.26 -4.92 -4.42
CA LEU A 7 -7.92 -3.51 -4.44
C LEU A 7 -6.98 -3.19 -5.58
N THR A 8 -7.22 -2.06 -6.22
CA THR A 8 -6.29 -1.54 -7.21
C THR A 8 -5.14 -0.84 -6.51
N PRO A 9 -3.98 -0.70 -7.16
CA PRO A 9 -2.87 0.06 -6.58
C PRO A 9 -3.26 1.48 -6.16
N THR A 10 -4.10 2.15 -6.95
CA THR A 10 -4.55 3.50 -6.62
C THR A 10 -5.36 3.53 -5.33
N GLU A 11 -6.22 2.53 -5.13
CA GLU A 11 -7.00 2.43 -3.91
C GLU A 11 -6.11 2.19 -2.69
N ILE A 12 -5.11 1.33 -2.84
CA ILE A 12 -4.15 1.05 -1.77
C ILE A 12 -3.36 2.31 -1.43
N MET A 13 -2.91 3.04 -2.45
CA MET A 13 -2.17 4.28 -2.24
C MET A 13 -3.01 5.28 -1.44
N LYS A 14 -4.29 5.42 -1.76
CA LYS A 14 -5.19 6.32 -1.03
C LYS A 14 -5.30 5.94 0.43
N ILE A 15 -5.40 4.63 0.72
CA ILE A 15 -5.48 4.15 2.10
C ILE A 15 -4.19 4.48 2.85
N LEU A 16 -3.04 4.26 2.22
CA LEU A 16 -1.75 4.56 2.84
C LEU A 16 -1.61 6.06 3.11
N LEU A 17 -1.98 6.90 2.15
CA LEU A 17 -1.93 8.35 2.33
C LEU A 17 -2.82 8.80 3.49
N LYS A 18 -3.99 8.21 3.61
CA LYS A 18 -4.92 8.51 4.71
C LYS A 18 -4.34 8.11 6.06
N ASN A 19 -3.45 7.14 6.09
CA ASN A 19 -2.85 6.62 7.32
C ASN A 19 -1.45 7.17 7.59
N GLY A 20 -1.13 8.33 7.04
CA GLY A 20 0.10 9.03 7.38
C GLY A 20 1.28 8.76 6.48
N PHE A 21 1.08 8.00 5.40
CA PHE A 21 2.14 7.80 4.42
C PHE A 21 2.19 8.96 3.44
N LEU A 22 3.39 9.24 2.94
CA LEU A 22 3.62 10.25 1.92
C LEU A 22 4.38 9.61 0.77
N ILE A 23 4.18 10.12 -0.43
CA ILE A 23 4.93 9.66 -1.59
C ILE A 23 6.35 10.19 -1.48
N ASP A 24 7.31 9.27 -1.34
CA ASP A 24 8.73 9.63 -1.26
C ASP A 24 9.30 9.83 -2.67
N ARG A 25 9.04 8.88 -3.56
CA ARG A 25 9.46 8.98 -4.95
C ARG A 25 8.63 8.06 -5.82
N ILE A 26 8.63 8.36 -7.11
CA ILE A 26 8.02 7.52 -8.13
C ILE A 26 9.14 7.06 -9.04
N LYS A 27 9.26 5.74 -9.19
CA LYS A 27 10.31 5.15 -9.99
C LYS A 27 9.68 4.19 -11.00
N GLY A 28 9.54 4.66 -12.25
CA GLY A 28 8.82 3.90 -13.26
C GLY A 28 7.39 3.66 -12.84
N SER A 29 6.98 2.39 -12.81
CA SER A 29 5.63 2.00 -12.39
C SER A 29 5.53 1.74 -10.89
N HIS A 30 6.57 2.05 -10.12
CA HIS A 30 6.57 1.81 -8.68
C HIS A 30 6.48 3.12 -7.93
N HIS A 31 5.51 3.21 -7.02
CA HIS A 31 5.38 4.35 -6.12
C HIS A 31 5.94 3.94 -4.76
N ILE A 32 6.91 4.70 -4.26
CA ILE A 32 7.52 4.43 -2.96
C ILE A 32 6.93 5.41 -1.96
N LEU A 33 6.23 4.87 -0.97
CA LEU A 33 5.62 5.66 0.09
C LEU A 33 6.36 5.45 1.39
N ILE A 34 6.40 6.48 2.21
CA ILE A 34 7.10 6.43 3.48
C ILE A 34 6.25 7.06 4.57
N ASN A 35 6.26 6.46 5.74
CA ASN A 35 5.68 7.04 6.94
C ASN A 35 6.82 7.45 7.85
N HIS A 36 7.02 8.77 8.00
CA HIS A 36 8.13 9.30 8.79
C HIS A 36 7.99 9.02 10.28
N ASP A 37 6.75 8.92 10.76
CA ASP A 37 6.51 8.67 12.18
C ASP A 37 6.91 7.25 12.59
N THR A 38 6.57 6.27 11.77
CA THR A 38 6.90 4.87 12.04
C THR A 38 8.16 4.42 11.33
N LYS A 39 8.73 5.26 10.46
CA LYS A 39 9.89 4.96 9.61
C LYS A 39 9.65 3.72 8.75
N THR A 40 8.44 3.58 8.28
CA THR A 40 8.01 2.46 7.45
C THR A 40 8.01 2.86 5.99
N ARG A 41 8.52 1.99 5.14
CA ARG A 41 8.56 2.20 3.68
C ARG A 41 7.75 1.11 3.00
N VAL A 42 6.93 1.51 2.03
CA VAL A 42 6.12 0.58 1.24
C VAL A 42 6.29 0.91 -0.22
N VAL A 43 6.48 -0.12 -1.05
CA VAL A 43 6.57 0.02 -2.50
C VAL A 43 5.31 -0.57 -3.11
N ILE A 44 4.61 0.24 -3.90
CA ILE A 44 3.39 -0.19 -4.57
C ILE A 44 3.65 -0.28 -6.07
N PRO A 45 3.53 -1.48 -6.67
CA PRO A 45 3.60 -1.59 -8.13
C PRO A 45 2.29 -1.05 -8.72
N MET A 46 2.38 0.05 -9.46
CA MET A 46 1.20 0.73 -10.01
C MET A 46 0.81 0.11 -11.35
N HIS A 47 -0.03 -0.91 -11.28
CA HIS A 47 -0.62 -1.52 -12.46
C HIS A 47 -2.08 -1.10 -12.57
N LYS A 48 -2.68 -1.28 -13.75
CA LYS A 48 -4.08 -0.91 -13.96
C LYS A 48 -5.05 -1.89 -13.32
N LYS A 49 -4.60 -3.11 -13.04
CA LYS A 49 -5.44 -4.18 -12.51
C LYS A 49 -5.26 -4.32 -11.00
N ASP A 50 -6.19 -5.04 -10.38
CA ASP A 50 -6.07 -5.39 -8.97
C ASP A 50 -4.75 -6.11 -8.70
N LEU A 51 -4.18 -5.85 -7.54
CA LEU A 51 -2.97 -6.53 -7.13
C LEU A 51 -3.25 -7.97 -6.76
N PRO A 52 -2.33 -8.90 -7.06
CA PRO A 52 -2.45 -10.26 -6.54
C PRO A 52 -2.54 -10.23 -5.02
N LYS A 53 -3.30 -11.17 -4.45
CA LYS A 53 -3.51 -11.21 -3.00
C LYS A 53 -2.21 -11.31 -2.21
N GLY A 54 -1.24 -12.08 -2.71
CA GLY A 54 0.06 -12.19 -2.05
C GLY A 54 0.79 -10.85 -1.97
N THR A 55 0.78 -10.09 -3.07
CA THR A 55 1.39 -8.77 -3.11
C THR A 55 0.65 -7.81 -2.18
N LEU A 56 -0.68 -7.87 -2.19
CA LEU A 56 -1.49 -7.04 -1.32
C LEU A 56 -1.20 -7.32 0.16
N TYR A 57 -1.10 -8.59 0.53
CA TYR A 57 -0.75 -8.97 1.90
C TYR A 57 0.60 -8.42 2.34
N GLU A 58 1.60 -8.50 1.44
CA GLU A 58 2.93 -7.98 1.75
C GLU A 58 2.89 -6.47 1.98
N ILE A 59 2.13 -5.75 1.17
CA ILE A 59 1.98 -4.31 1.33
C ILE A 59 1.33 -3.98 2.68
N ILE A 60 0.26 -4.69 3.02
CA ILE A 60 -0.43 -4.49 4.29
C ILE A 60 0.51 -4.77 5.46
N LYS A 61 1.25 -5.87 5.39
CA LYS A 61 2.18 -6.26 6.43
C LYS A 61 3.30 -5.23 6.60
N GLN A 62 3.86 -4.76 5.49
CA GLN A 62 4.93 -3.76 5.52
C GLN A 62 4.45 -2.41 6.04
N SER A 63 3.20 -2.06 5.74
CA SER A 63 2.64 -0.77 6.13
C SER A 63 2.41 -0.64 7.64
N GLY A 64 2.22 -1.76 8.33
CA GLY A 64 1.86 -1.74 9.74
C GLY A 64 0.43 -1.31 10.01
N ILE A 65 -0.35 -1.07 8.95
CA ILE A 65 -1.75 -0.66 9.07
C ILE A 65 -2.61 -1.91 9.28
N LYS A 66 -3.63 -1.79 10.11
CA LYS A 66 -4.53 -2.90 10.37
C LYS A 66 -5.25 -3.32 9.09
N ILE A 67 -5.39 -4.63 8.89
CA ILE A 67 -6.02 -5.18 7.70
C ILE A 67 -7.46 -4.66 7.52
N GLU A 68 -8.14 -4.32 8.60
CA GLU A 68 -9.50 -3.80 8.57
C GLU A 68 -9.58 -2.44 7.86
N GLU A 69 -8.47 -1.72 7.77
CA GLU A 69 -8.43 -0.43 7.08
C GLU A 69 -8.44 -0.60 5.57
N PHE A 70 -8.19 -1.78 5.08
CA PHE A 70 -8.23 -2.10 3.66
C PHE A 70 -9.55 -2.77 3.33
#